data_12839d96d6278ac7709ea960c03d08f4
#
_entry.id   12839d96d6278ac7709ea960c03d08f4
#
_cell.length_a   1.000
_cell.length_b   1.000
_cell.length_c   1.000
_cell.angle_alpha   90.00
_cell.angle_beta   90.00
_cell.angle_gamma   90.00
#
_symmetry.space_group_name_H-M   'P 1'
#
loop_
_entity.id
_entity.type
_entity.pdbx_description
1 polymer ?
#
loop_
_entity_poly.entity_id
_entity_poly.type
_entity_poly.pdbx_seq_one_letter_code
_entity_poly.pdbx_strand_id
1 'polypeptide(L)'
;MLGFIIIFFAKIVEVSLTTIRIVLITRGEKFYGSIIGFFEVLIWLYIIGTMLVGINEAPLKMITYASGFACGNYIGCILEEKLALGLITINAIVSVKDGYTLAELLRKENVGVTIVNAKGLKEEKKMLILHVKRKRKCELIKLISDSHINAVISLMDTKTIYGGYGIRK
;
A
#
# COMPACT_ATOMS: atom_id res chain seq x y z
N MET A 1 -18.21 -31.17 -6.48
CA MET A 1 -17.05 -30.71 -5.72
C MET A 1 -16.10 -29.85 -6.55
N LEU A 2 -15.69 -30.25 -7.77
CA LEU A 2 -14.76 -29.46 -8.60
C LEU A 2 -15.28 -28.02 -8.87
N GLY A 3 -16.57 -27.83 -9.13
CA GLY A 3 -17.15 -26.52 -9.40
C GLY A 3 -17.05 -25.54 -8.22
N PHE A 4 -17.17 -26.00 -6.97
CA PHE A 4 -17.00 -25.14 -5.79
C PHE A 4 -15.55 -24.65 -5.65
N ILE A 5 -14.58 -25.53 -5.90
CA ILE A 5 -13.16 -25.18 -5.85
C ILE A 5 -12.83 -24.12 -6.92
N ILE A 6 -13.35 -24.30 -8.14
CA ILE A 6 -13.16 -23.34 -9.23
C ILE A 6 -13.75 -21.97 -8.86
N ILE A 7 -14.98 -21.94 -8.35
CA ILE A 7 -15.65 -20.70 -7.93
C ILE A 7 -14.82 -20.00 -6.83
N PHE A 8 -14.35 -20.74 -5.82
CA PHE A 8 -13.56 -20.22 -4.72
C PHE A 8 -12.27 -19.54 -5.21
N PHE A 9 -11.44 -20.26 -5.98
CA PHE A 9 -10.19 -19.71 -6.49
C PHE A 9 -10.38 -18.60 -7.51
N ALA A 10 -11.35 -18.72 -8.41
CA ALA A 10 -11.68 -17.68 -9.37
C ALA A 10 -12.11 -16.39 -8.65
N LYS A 11 -12.88 -16.51 -7.56
CA LYS A 11 -13.29 -15.37 -6.74
C LYS A 11 -12.12 -14.72 -6.01
N ILE A 12 -11.17 -15.49 -5.50
CA ILE A 12 -9.94 -14.96 -4.92
C ILE A 12 -9.17 -14.12 -5.93
N VAL A 13 -8.98 -14.66 -7.14
CA VAL A 13 -8.24 -13.96 -8.21
C VAL A 13 -8.95 -12.65 -8.59
N GLU A 14 -10.26 -12.72 -8.83
CA GLU A 14 -11.07 -11.55 -9.23
C GLU A 14 -10.98 -10.44 -8.17
N VAL A 15 -11.19 -10.74 -6.89
CA VAL A 15 -11.16 -9.75 -5.80
C VAL A 15 -9.75 -9.20 -5.58
N SER A 16 -8.72 -10.04 -5.74
CA SER A 16 -7.33 -9.57 -5.67
C SER A 16 -7.01 -8.58 -6.80
N LEU A 17 -7.52 -8.82 -8.01
CA LEU A 17 -7.39 -7.88 -9.14
C LEU A 17 -8.14 -6.57 -8.87
N THR A 18 -9.34 -6.63 -8.27
CA THR A 18 -10.09 -5.44 -7.82
C THR A 18 -9.24 -4.55 -6.93
N THR A 19 -8.59 -5.15 -5.91
CA THR A 19 -7.75 -4.41 -4.97
C THR A 19 -6.59 -3.71 -5.69
N ILE A 20 -5.88 -4.43 -6.56
CA ILE A 20 -4.76 -3.86 -7.33
C ILE A 20 -5.25 -2.75 -8.27
N ARG A 21 -6.38 -2.93 -8.95
CA ARG A 21 -6.98 -1.93 -9.83
C ARG A 21 -7.31 -0.64 -9.10
N ILE A 22 -7.95 -0.73 -7.94
CA ILE A 22 -8.28 0.45 -7.11
C ILE A 22 -7.02 1.22 -6.77
N VAL A 23 -5.95 0.53 -6.36
CA VAL A 23 -4.67 1.18 -6.04
C VAL A 23 -4.05 1.86 -7.26
N LEU A 24 -4.05 1.23 -8.42
CA LEU A 24 -3.54 1.82 -9.65
C LEU A 24 -4.31 3.09 -10.04
N ILE A 25 -5.65 3.03 -9.98
CA ILE A 25 -6.51 4.19 -10.29
C ILE A 25 -6.24 5.34 -9.32
N THR A 26 -6.14 5.08 -8.03
CA THR A 26 -5.86 6.11 -7.00
C THR A 26 -4.48 6.73 -7.16
N ARG A 27 -3.52 5.97 -7.73
CA ARG A 27 -2.17 6.46 -8.06
C ARG A 27 -2.09 7.15 -9.42
N GLY A 28 -3.20 7.23 -10.18
CA GLY A 28 -3.26 7.89 -11.48
C GLY A 28 -2.84 7.03 -12.67
N GLU A 29 -2.58 5.75 -12.46
CA GLU A 29 -2.21 4.77 -13.49
C GLU A 29 -3.45 4.27 -14.26
N LYS A 30 -4.07 5.19 -15.01
CA LYS A 30 -5.37 4.96 -15.67
C LYS A 30 -5.36 3.79 -16.65
N PHE A 31 -4.30 3.69 -17.45
CA PHE A 31 -4.19 2.67 -18.50
C PHE A 31 -4.15 1.25 -17.91
N TYR A 32 -3.25 1.02 -16.96
CA TYR A 32 -3.13 -0.28 -16.30
C TYR A 32 -4.39 -0.64 -15.49
N GLY A 33 -4.98 0.35 -14.82
CA GLY A 33 -6.23 0.16 -14.11
C GLY A 33 -7.38 -0.26 -15.03
N SER A 34 -7.47 0.30 -16.23
CA SER A 34 -8.50 -0.05 -17.22
C SER A 34 -8.32 -1.48 -17.78
N ILE A 35 -7.08 -1.87 -18.07
CA ILE A 35 -6.78 -3.24 -18.55
C ILE A 35 -7.18 -4.27 -17.48
N ILE A 36 -6.77 -4.06 -16.23
CA ILE A 36 -7.12 -4.97 -15.14
C ILE A 36 -8.64 -5.02 -14.96
N GLY A 37 -9.33 -3.87 -15.04
CA GLY A 37 -10.79 -3.82 -14.95
C GLY A 37 -11.51 -4.63 -16.01
N PHE A 38 -10.98 -4.66 -17.24
CA PHE A 38 -11.53 -5.49 -18.30
C PHE A 38 -11.47 -6.98 -17.95
N PHE A 39 -10.32 -7.48 -17.52
CA PHE A 39 -10.17 -8.89 -17.15
C PHE A 39 -10.97 -9.25 -15.88
N GLU A 40 -11.01 -8.35 -14.90
CA GLU A 40 -11.80 -8.50 -13.68
C GLU A 40 -13.29 -8.73 -14.01
N VAL A 41 -13.86 -7.89 -14.88
CA VAL A 41 -15.27 -8.01 -15.27
C VAL A 41 -15.53 -9.30 -16.04
N LEU A 42 -14.62 -9.76 -16.90
CA LEU A 42 -14.77 -11.04 -17.57
C LEU A 42 -14.80 -12.21 -16.59
N ILE A 43 -13.90 -12.22 -15.62
CA ILE A 43 -13.87 -13.27 -14.58
C ILE A 43 -15.15 -13.20 -13.74
N TRP A 44 -15.59 -12.00 -13.37
CA TRP A 44 -16.82 -11.80 -12.62
C TRP A 44 -18.06 -12.31 -13.36
N LEU A 45 -18.19 -12.00 -14.65
CA LEU A 45 -19.31 -12.51 -15.47
C LEU A 45 -19.32 -14.03 -15.56
N TYR A 46 -18.14 -14.64 -15.68
CA TYR A 46 -18.03 -16.10 -15.70
C TYR A 46 -18.49 -16.71 -14.35
N ILE A 47 -18.02 -16.15 -13.24
CA ILE A 47 -18.38 -16.61 -11.89
C ILE A 47 -19.88 -16.46 -11.66
N ILE A 48 -20.47 -15.30 -11.96
CA ILE A 48 -21.91 -15.04 -11.78
C ILE A 48 -22.74 -16.00 -12.65
N GLY A 49 -22.35 -16.22 -13.91
CA GLY A 49 -23.03 -17.15 -14.79
C GLY A 49 -23.07 -18.57 -14.22
N THR A 50 -21.99 -19.03 -13.60
CA THR A 50 -21.94 -20.35 -12.97
C THR A 50 -22.67 -20.41 -11.63
N MET A 51 -22.72 -19.29 -10.90
CA MET A 51 -23.39 -19.20 -9.60
C MET A 51 -24.90 -19.21 -9.70
N LEU A 52 -25.49 -18.47 -10.68
CA LEU A 52 -26.92 -18.32 -10.81
C LEU A 52 -27.62 -19.63 -11.18
N VAL A 53 -26.94 -20.56 -11.84
CA VAL A 53 -27.48 -21.87 -12.16
C VAL A 53 -27.58 -22.71 -10.88
N GLY A 54 -28.83 -22.96 -10.44
CA GLY A 54 -29.11 -23.79 -9.25
C GLY A 54 -28.72 -23.19 -7.91
N ILE A 55 -28.72 -21.86 -7.78
CA ILE A 55 -28.35 -21.19 -6.52
C ILE A 55 -29.30 -21.55 -5.36
N ASN A 56 -30.59 -21.74 -5.65
CA ASN A 56 -31.59 -22.10 -4.65
C ASN A 56 -31.47 -23.56 -4.17
N GLU A 57 -30.84 -24.43 -4.98
CA GLU A 57 -30.65 -25.84 -4.66
C GLU A 57 -29.33 -26.12 -3.92
N ALA A 58 -28.41 -25.18 -3.94
CA ALA A 58 -27.09 -25.35 -3.35
C ALA A 58 -26.61 -24.13 -2.56
N PRO A 59 -27.16 -23.89 -1.36
CA PRO A 59 -26.76 -22.73 -0.51
C PRO A 59 -25.25 -22.73 -0.17
N LEU A 60 -24.61 -23.90 -0.25
CA LEU A 60 -23.17 -24.04 -0.07
C LEU A 60 -22.36 -23.24 -1.12
N LYS A 61 -22.92 -23.01 -2.33
CA LYS A 61 -22.28 -22.14 -3.34
C LYS A 61 -22.12 -20.71 -2.84
N MET A 62 -23.14 -20.19 -2.13
CA MET A 62 -23.10 -18.83 -1.57
C MET A 62 -21.99 -18.68 -0.53
N ILE A 63 -21.85 -19.68 0.35
CA ILE A 63 -20.80 -19.70 1.38
C ILE A 63 -19.43 -19.79 0.72
N THR A 64 -19.28 -20.63 -0.30
CA THR A 64 -18.03 -20.76 -1.05
C THR A 64 -17.63 -19.45 -1.74
N TYR A 65 -18.57 -18.77 -2.35
CA TYR A 65 -18.36 -17.46 -2.98
C TYR A 65 -17.97 -16.40 -1.94
N ALA A 66 -18.67 -16.31 -0.82
CA ALA A 66 -18.41 -15.35 0.24
C ALA A 66 -17.03 -15.58 0.90
N SER A 67 -16.67 -16.84 1.13
CA SER A 67 -15.34 -17.18 1.65
C SER A 67 -14.21 -16.86 0.66
N GLY A 68 -14.43 -17.14 -0.65
CA GLY A 68 -13.51 -16.73 -1.71
C GLY A 68 -13.32 -15.21 -1.78
N PHE A 69 -14.41 -14.44 -1.61
CA PHE A 69 -14.37 -12.98 -1.52
C PHE A 69 -13.54 -12.49 -0.32
N ALA A 70 -13.77 -13.06 0.86
CA ALA A 70 -13.02 -12.68 2.06
C ALA A 70 -11.52 -13.01 1.94
N CYS A 71 -11.18 -14.21 1.46
CA CYS A 71 -9.80 -14.60 1.19
C CYS A 71 -9.16 -13.72 0.11
N GLY A 72 -9.90 -13.37 -0.94
CA GLY A 72 -9.44 -12.51 -2.02
C GLY A 72 -9.09 -11.10 -1.55
N ASN A 73 -9.91 -10.50 -0.66
CA ASN A 73 -9.59 -9.22 -0.04
C ASN A 73 -8.28 -9.29 0.77
N TYR A 74 -8.13 -10.33 1.59
CA TYR A 74 -6.92 -10.52 2.39
C TYR A 74 -5.67 -10.67 1.53
N ILE A 75 -5.74 -11.54 0.52
CA ILE A 75 -4.63 -11.75 -0.43
C ILE A 75 -4.36 -10.48 -1.24
N GLY A 76 -5.40 -9.76 -1.67
CA GLY A 76 -5.29 -8.50 -2.38
C GLY A 76 -4.54 -7.44 -1.56
N CYS A 77 -4.82 -7.31 -0.27
CA CYS A 77 -4.08 -6.42 0.63
C CYS A 77 -2.60 -6.80 0.75
N ILE A 78 -2.29 -8.10 0.90
CA ILE A 78 -0.90 -8.57 0.95
C ILE A 78 -0.16 -8.24 -0.36
N LEU A 79 -0.81 -8.45 -1.50
CA LEU A 79 -0.24 -8.13 -2.81
C LEU A 79 0.01 -6.62 -2.95
N GLU A 80 -0.93 -5.79 -2.51
CA GLU A 80 -0.80 -4.32 -2.50
C GLU A 80 0.39 -3.87 -1.64
N GLU A 81 0.52 -4.41 -0.44
CA GLU A 81 1.65 -4.11 0.44
C GLU A 81 3.00 -4.51 -0.17
N LYS A 82 3.06 -5.69 -0.82
CA LYS A 82 4.28 -6.15 -1.50
C LYS A 82 4.63 -5.31 -2.74
N LEU A 83 3.64 -4.94 -3.52
CA LEU A 83 3.84 -4.06 -4.67
C LEU A 83 4.34 -2.69 -4.24
N ALA A 84 3.90 -2.21 -3.09
CA ALA A 84 4.31 -0.95 -2.45
C ALA A 84 4.39 0.21 -3.47
N LEU A 85 3.34 0.35 -4.29
CA LEU A 85 3.31 1.36 -5.36
C LEU A 85 3.17 2.76 -4.79
N GLY A 86 3.78 3.74 -5.48
CA GLY A 86 3.64 5.17 -5.22
C GLY A 86 4.67 5.75 -4.27
N LEU A 87 4.34 6.93 -3.73
CA LEU A 87 5.19 7.74 -2.87
C LEU A 87 4.59 7.86 -1.48
N ILE A 88 5.45 7.98 -0.48
CA ILE A 88 5.07 8.30 0.90
C ILE A 88 5.88 9.47 1.41
N THR A 89 5.27 10.23 2.31
CA THR A 89 5.97 11.19 3.16
C THR A 89 6.16 10.57 4.53
N ILE A 90 7.40 10.55 4.99
CA ILE A 90 7.77 10.14 6.34
C ILE A 90 8.09 11.41 7.12
N ASN A 91 7.39 11.64 8.21
CA ASN A 91 7.70 12.70 9.15
C ASN A 91 8.29 12.06 10.42
N ALA A 92 9.52 12.43 10.77
CA ALA A 92 10.18 11.98 11.99
C ALA A 92 10.41 13.17 12.91
N ILE A 93 9.78 13.17 14.09
CA ILE A 93 9.93 14.21 15.10
C ILE A 93 10.93 13.71 16.15
N VAL A 94 12.00 14.47 16.33
CA VAL A 94 13.13 14.11 17.21
C VAL A 94 13.57 15.29 18.08
N SER A 95 14.49 15.06 19.01
CA SER A 95 15.11 16.14 19.77
C SER A 95 15.92 17.07 18.87
N VAL A 96 16.21 18.28 19.31
CA VAL A 96 17.02 19.24 18.54
C VAL A 96 18.42 18.68 18.26
N LYS A 97 19.02 17.97 19.23
CA LYS A 97 20.34 17.33 19.07
C LYS A 97 20.35 16.24 18.01
N ASP A 98 19.35 15.38 18.05
CA ASP A 98 19.28 14.21 17.19
C ASP A 98 18.85 14.55 15.76
N GLY A 99 18.20 15.71 15.56
CA GLY A 99 17.68 16.11 14.27
C GLY A 99 18.71 16.20 13.16
N TYR A 100 19.87 16.78 13.45
CA TYR A 100 20.96 16.88 12.46
C TYR A 100 21.64 15.53 12.23
N THR A 101 21.89 14.78 13.30
CA THR A 101 22.52 13.46 13.24
C THR A 101 21.69 12.49 12.40
N LEU A 102 20.37 12.44 12.67
CA LEU A 102 19.46 11.59 11.92
C LEU A 102 19.34 12.04 10.45
N ALA A 103 19.32 13.36 10.20
CA ALA A 103 19.26 13.87 8.84
C ALA A 103 20.51 13.51 8.04
N GLU A 104 21.71 13.57 8.62
CA GLU A 104 22.95 13.16 7.97
C GLU A 104 22.95 11.66 7.67
N LEU A 105 22.48 10.83 8.61
CA LEU A 105 22.37 9.40 8.44
C LEU A 105 21.45 9.05 7.26
N LEU A 106 20.30 9.69 7.18
CA LEU A 106 19.34 9.49 6.09
C LEU A 106 19.86 10.01 4.74
N ARG A 107 20.61 11.12 4.74
CA ARG A 107 21.24 11.67 3.52
C ARG A 107 22.32 10.75 2.95
N LYS A 108 23.06 10.03 3.80
CA LYS A 108 24.01 9.00 3.37
C LYS A 108 23.35 7.88 2.56
N GLU A 109 22.08 7.60 2.86
CA GLU A 109 21.25 6.64 2.10
C GLU A 109 20.57 7.28 0.86
N ASN A 110 21.07 8.42 0.39
CA ASN A 110 20.51 9.15 -0.76
C ASN A 110 19.05 9.55 -0.59
N VAL A 111 18.63 9.89 0.62
CA VAL A 111 17.30 10.41 0.93
C VAL A 111 17.33 11.92 1.08
N GLY A 112 16.45 12.62 0.35
CA GLY A 112 16.22 14.05 0.55
C GLY A 112 15.55 14.28 1.91
N VAL A 113 16.16 15.09 2.76
CA VAL A 113 15.65 15.38 4.11
C VAL A 113 15.51 16.88 4.28
N THR A 114 14.29 17.33 4.53
CA THR A 114 14.00 18.71 4.95
C THR A 114 13.84 18.77 6.46
N ILE A 115 14.56 19.68 7.11
CA ILE A 115 14.51 19.87 8.55
C ILE A 115 13.65 21.11 8.83
N VAL A 116 12.63 20.94 9.68
CA VAL A 116 11.74 22.01 10.13
C VAL A 116 11.85 22.14 11.65
N ASN A 117 11.90 23.37 12.14
CA ASN A 117 11.81 23.63 13.58
C ASN A 117 10.39 23.38 14.04
N ALA A 118 10.22 22.64 15.10
CA ALA A 118 8.93 22.32 15.69
C ALA A 118 8.98 22.58 17.20
N LYS A 119 7.82 22.91 17.78
CA LYS A 119 7.70 23.11 19.22
C LYS A 119 6.94 21.94 19.82
N GLY A 120 7.57 21.17 20.67
CA GLY A 120 6.92 20.12 21.46
C GLY A 120 6.24 20.70 22.71
N LEU A 121 5.62 19.81 23.49
CA LEU A 121 4.91 20.22 24.72
C LEU A 121 5.86 20.84 25.76
N LYS A 122 7.04 20.26 25.94
CA LYS A 122 7.99 20.67 26.99
C LYS A 122 9.28 21.28 26.43
N GLU A 123 9.62 21.00 25.19
CA GLU A 123 10.90 21.39 24.60
C GLU A 123 10.79 21.59 23.08
N GLU A 124 11.78 22.26 22.51
CA GLU A 124 11.91 22.38 21.06
C GLU A 124 12.27 21.05 20.45
N LYS A 125 11.74 20.80 19.24
CA LYS A 125 11.92 19.60 18.45
C LYS A 125 12.37 19.93 17.03
N LYS A 126 12.85 18.95 16.33
CA LYS A 126 13.05 18.99 14.88
C LYS A 126 12.11 17.99 14.22
N MET A 127 11.46 18.42 13.14
CA MET A 127 10.69 17.55 12.28
C MET A 127 11.44 17.35 10.98
N LEU A 128 11.78 16.10 10.68
CA LEU A 128 12.41 15.69 9.44
C LEU A 128 11.33 15.22 8.49
N ILE A 129 11.26 15.84 7.32
CA ILE A 129 10.29 15.50 6.27
C ILE A 129 11.05 14.81 5.14
N LEU A 130 10.65 13.57 4.84
CA LEU A 130 11.22 12.76 3.79
C LEU A 130 10.14 12.35 2.79
N HIS A 131 10.42 12.56 1.51
CA HIS A 131 9.56 12.07 0.44
C HIS A 131 10.28 10.93 -0.26
N VAL A 132 9.69 9.73 -0.22
CA VAL A 132 10.37 8.53 -0.72
C VAL A 132 9.40 7.59 -1.45
N LYS A 133 9.95 6.68 -2.26
CA LYS A 133 9.17 5.58 -2.84
C LYS A 133 8.68 4.67 -1.71
N ARG A 134 7.42 4.27 -1.77
CA ARG A 134 6.80 3.41 -0.73
C ARG A 134 7.58 2.11 -0.51
N LYS A 135 8.24 1.59 -1.52
CA LYS A 135 9.13 0.42 -1.43
C LYS A 135 10.27 0.58 -0.40
N ARG A 136 10.73 1.81 -0.17
CA ARG A 136 11.81 2.11 0.80
C ARG A 136 11.32 2.30 2.24
N LYS A 137 10.00 2.23 2.47
CA LYS A 137 9.39 2.45 3.79
C LYS A 137 10.06 1.63 4.90
N CYS A 138 10.09 0.30 4.72
CA CYS A 138 10.59 -0.62 5.75
C CYS A 138 12.09 -0.43 6.01
N GLU A 139 12.87 -0.21 4.95
CA GLU A 139 14.31 0.09 5.02
C GLU A 139 14.58 1.32 5.88
N LEU A 140 13.90 2.44 5.58
CA LEU A 140 14.11 3.70 6.27
C LEU A 140 13.59 3.70 7.71
N ILE A 141 12.44 3.07 7.97
CA ILE A 141 11.94 2.92 9.34
C ILE A 141 12.93 2.09 10.18
N LYS A 142 13.46 1.00 9.61
CA LYS A 142 14.47 0.18 10.27
C LYS A 142 15.74 0.99 10.56
N LEU A 143 16.23 1.75 9.59
CA LEU A 143 17.40 2.62 9.76
C LEU A 143 17.20 3.62 10.91
N ILE A 144 16.03 4.25 11.01
CA ILE A 144 15.71 5.18 12.10
C ILE A 144 15.66 4.42 13.43
N SER A 145 15.06 3.23 13.46
CA SER A 145 14.99 2.41 14.67
C SER A 145 16.38 1.95 15.14
N ASP A 146 17.22 1.51 14.22
CA ASP A 146 18.57 1.03 14.51
C ASP A 146 19.53 2.16 14.97
N SER A 147 19.18 3.42 14.67
CA SER A 147 19.93 4.58 15.16
C SER A 147 19.81 4.83 16.67
N HIS A 148 18.91 4.13 17.35
CA HIS A 148 18.58 4.32 18.78
C HIS A 148 18.13 5.75 19.14
N ILE A 149 17.77 6.56 18.14
CA ILE A 149 17.21 7.90 18.32
C ILE A 149 15.72 7.77 18.64
N ASN A 150 15.28 8.41 19.72
CA ASN A 150 13.86 8.45 20.06
C ASN A 150 13.10 9.37 19.11
N ALA A 151 12.45 8.78 18.11
CA ALA A 151 11.72 9.48 17.07
C ALA A 151 10.25 9.12 17.07
N VAL A 152 9.37 10.11 16.95
CA VAL A 152 7.96 9.88 16.62
C VAL A 152 7.83 9.90 15.10
N ILE A 153 7.48 8.75 14.52
CA ILE A 153 7.39 8.57 13.06
C ILE A 153 5.94 8.53 12.64
N SER A 154 5.56 9.38 11.70
CA SER A 154 4.26 9.32 11.02
C SER A 154 4.44 9.14 9.52
N LEU A 155 3.54 8.36 8.93
CA LEU A 155 3.55 8.02 7.51
C LEU A 155 2.31 8.59 6.84
N MET A 156 2.48 9.23 5.70
CA MET A 156 1.38 9.78 4.91
C MET A 156 1.52 9.34 3.46
N ASP A 157 0.47 8.79 2.89
CA ASP A 157 0.44 8.51 1.46
C ASP A 157 0.42 9.81 0.65
N THR A 158 1.32 9.89 -0.32
CA THR A 158 1.48 11.07 -1.17
C THR A 158 1.11 10.72 -2.61
N LYS A 159 0.15 11.44 -3.18
CA LYS A 159 -0.27 11.19 -4.56
C LYS A 159 0.78 11.61 -5.57
N THR A 160 1.27 12.84 -5.44
CA THR A 160 2.18 13.44 -6.44
C THR A 160 3.15 14.39 -5.77
N ILE A 161 4.40 14.35 -6.18
CA ILE A 161 5.45 15.30 -5.81
C ILE A 161 6.10 15.77 -7.10
N TYR A 162 6.25 17.07 -7.24
CA TYR A 162 6.96 17.70 -8.34
C TYR A 162 8.33 18.21 -7.84
N GLY A 163 9.40 17.71 -8.43
CA GLY A 163 10.76 18.05 -8.01
C GLY A 163 11.19 17.28 -6.74
N GLY A 164 12.39 17.55 -6.27
CA GLY A 164 12.98 16.94 -5.09
C GLY A 164 14.12 15.97 -5.39
N TYR A 165 14.99 15.80 -4.40
CA TYR A 165 16.17 14.94 -4.49
C TYR A 165 15.76 13.45 -4.44
N GLY A 166 16.24 12.66 -5.39
CA GLY A 166 15.99 11.21 -5.41
C GLY A 166 14.61 10.78 -5.92
N ILE A 167 13.73 11.72 -6.28
CA ILE A 167 12.40 11.45 -6.84
C ILE A 167 12.45 11.77 -8.33
N ARG A 168 12.91 10.82 -9.15
CA ARG A 168 12.70 10.89 -10.60
C ARG A 168 11.40 10.17 -10.96
N LYS A 169 10.56 10.86 -11.80
CA LYS A 169 9.47 10.21 -12.52
C LYS A 169 10.01 9.12 -13.43
#